data_3f33f3cf658538e483a105f4e4464237
#
_entry.id   3f33f3cf658538e483a105f4e4464237
#
_cell.length_a   1.000
_cell.length_b   1.000
_cell.length_c   1.000
_cell.angle_alpha   90.00
_cell.angle_beta   90.00
_cell.angle_gamma   90.00
#
_symmetry.space_group_name_H-M   'P 1'
#
loop_
_entity.id
_entity.type
_entity.pdbx_description
1 polymer ?
#
loop_
_entity_poly.entity_id
_entity_poly.type
_entity_poly.pdbx_seq_one_letter_code
_entity_poly.pdbx_strand_id
1 'polypeptide(L)'
;MEQGLNTYYYCVAQHLFAVHCADKALFERMSNYEPFRVEAQGEPIFALRIEQDGLLSEEERSHYAHVFTDNSEEDMPRIEVYREAIGDGQLAIGDKGWLMRVSQIAQSPICCELQSDKDFTQGVLHIAAGYQDMRFCIDNALMLMFAFRTAPLMTLEMHAAVVVKGEAMGDGLLAIGKRKSEDWGYLFLGHSGTGKSTHARQWLQAFPDAWLLNDDNPILRVMDDGNVYVFGSPWSGKTPCYNNAHARVGAIIKLSQAPFNELQALTLPQAYAYILSSASGLKTDQQMADHLYNSIKHVITHVKCHHLNCLPNTEAAEVCFHGCKV
;
A
#
# COMPACT_ATOMS: atom_id res chain seq x y z
N MET A 1 -2.76 10.41 35.76
CA MET A 1 -4.05 9.89 35.27
C MET A 1 -3.78 9.46 33.83
N GLU A 2 -3.74 8.17 33.58
CA GLU A 2 -3.71 7.68 32.19
C GLU A 2 -4.97 8.18 31.52
N GLN A 3 -4.85 9.12 30.61
CA GLN A 3 -5.95 9.49 29.73
C GLN A 3 -6.29 8.23 28.93
N GLY A 4 -7.52 7.74 29.06
CA GLY A 4 -7.96 6.54 28.35
C GLY A 4 -7.75 6.71 26.85
N LEU A 5 -7.01 5.81 26.22
CA LEU A 5 -6.79 5.79 24.77
C LEU A 5 -8.12 5.46 24.05
N ASN A 6 -8.46 6.28 23.06
CA ASN A 6 -9.53 5.93 22.13
C ASN A 6 -8.97 4.90 21.15
N THR A 7 -9.75 3.86 20.86
CA THR A 7 -9.36 2.79 19.94
C THR A 7 -10.36 2.70 18.81
N TYR A 8 -9.86 2.68 17.58
CA TYR A 8 -10.64 2.44 16.38
C TYR A 8 -10.07 1.26 15.61
N TYR A 9 -10.95 0.48 15.02
CA TYR A 9 -10.61 -0.71 14.25
C TYR A 9 -10.93 -0.49 12.78
N TYR A 10 -10.03 -0.95 11.92
CA TYR A 10 -10.15 -0.86 10.48
C TYR A 10 -9.87 -2.21 9.83
N CYS A 11 -10.54 -2.49 8.73
CA CYS A 11 -10.34 -3.72 7.97
C CYS A 11 -10.01 -3.37 6.51
N VAL A 12 -8.78 -3.67 6.09
CA VAL A 12 -8.29 -3.47 4.72
C VAL A 12 -7.87 -4.81 4.16
N ALA A 13 -8.35 -5.16 2.96
CA ALA A 13 -8.08 -6.45 2.33
C ALA A 13 -8.31 -7.66 3.28
N GLN A 14 -9.36 -7.58 4.12
CA GLN A 14 -9.71 -8.57 5.17
C GLN A 14 -8.64 -8.72 6.27
N HIS A 15 -7.78 -7.74 6.46
CA HIS A 15 -6.86 -7.66 7.58
C HIS A 15 -7.34 -6.61 8.57
N LEU A 16 -7.64 -7.04 9.80
CA LEU A 16 -8.06 -6.17 10.90
C LEU A 16 -6.84 -5.54 11.56
N PHE A 17 -6.85 -4.24 11.79
CA PHE A 17 -5.86 -3.55 12.61
C PHE A 17 -6.49 -2.51 13.52
N ALA A 18 -5.76 -2.10 14.56
CA ALA A 18 -6.21 -1.14 15.55
C ALA A 18 -5.36 0.13 15.52
N VAL A 19 -6.00 1.27 15.79
CA VAL A 19 -5.32 2.57 15.99
C VAL A 19 -5.73 3.12 17.35
N HIS A 20 -4.75 3.50 18.15
CA HIS A 20 -4.91 4.05 19.49
C HIS A 20 -4.42 5.48 19.55
N CYS A 21 -5.24 6.41 20.06
CA CYS A 21 -4.83 7.78 20.28
C CYS A 21 -5.57 8.39 21.48
N ALA A 22 -4.88 9.25 22.26
CA ALA A 22 -5.51 10.00 23.33
C ALA A 22 -6.46 11.08 22.79
N ASP A 23 -6.08 11.74 21.69
CA ASP A 23 -6.88 12.79 21.05
C ASP A 23 -7.93 12.20 20.10
N LYS A 24 -9.20 12.22 20.53
CA LYS A 24 -10.31 11.75 19.69
C LYS A 24 -10.47 12.57 18.40
N ALA A 25 -10.14 13.87 18.41
CA ALA A 25 -10.28 14.73 17.24
C ALA A 25 -9.32 14.33 16.10
N LEU A 26 -8.26 13.56 16.40
CA LEU A 26 -7.36 13.04 15.38
C LEU A 26 -8.08 12.10 14.40
N PHE A 27 -9.01 11.29 14.90
CA PHE A 27 -9.77 10.35 14.06
C PHE A 27 -10.68 11.08 13.05
N GLU A 28 -11.11 12.30 13.33
CA GLU A 28 -11.87 13.13 12.38
C GLU A 28 -11.03 13.51 11.16
N ARG A 29 -9.70 13.57 11.32
CA ARG A 29 -8.74 13.83 10.24
C ARG A 29 -8.44 12.58 9.40
N MET A 30 -8.86 11.40 9.87
CA MET A 30 -8.71 10.12 9.21
C MET A 30 -9.95 9.74 8.37
N SER A 31 -10.61 10.71 7.74
CA SER A 31 -11.85 10.49 6.96
C SER A 31 -11.68 9.50 5.80
N ASN A 32 -10.48 9.34 5.27
CA ASN A 32 -10.13 8.33 4.27
C ASN A 32 -10.23 6.89 4.80
N TYR A 33 -10.18 6.70 6.12
CA TYR A 33 -10.33 5.38 6.75
C TYR A 33 -11.78 5.03 7.10
N GLU A 34 -12.71 5.99 7.09
CA GLU A 34 -14.11 5.75 7.45
C GLU A 34 -14.78 4.62 6.66
N PRO A 35 -14.55 4.46 5.32
CA PRO A 35 -15.10 3.33 4.58
C PRO A 35 -14.57 1.96 5.04
N PHE A 36 -13.43 1.94 5.74
CA PHE A 36 -12.74 0.73 6.22
C PHE A 36 -12.96 0.48 7.71
N ARG A 37 -13.67 1.39 8.40
CA ARG A 37 -13.94 1.30 9.83
C ARG A 37 -14.88 0.14 10.13
N VAL A 38 -14.56 -0.61 11.17
CA VAL A 38 -15.35 -1.77 11.63
C VAL A 38 -15.47 -1.77 13.15
N GLU A 39 -16.46 -2.50 13.67
CA GLU A 39 -16.47 -2.87 15.07
C GLU A 39 -15.40 -3.93 15.36
N ALA A 40 -14.88 -3.97 16.59
CA ALA A 40 -13.88 -4.95 16.98
C ALA A 40 -14.43 -6.38 16.85
N GLN A 41 -13.89 -7.14 15.90
CA GLN A 41 -14.23 -8.54 15.68
C GLN A 41 -12.92 -9.35 15.53
N GLY A 42 -12.49 -10.01 16.61
CA GLY A 42 -11.24 -10.76 16.62
C GLY A 42 -10.00 -9.94 17.03
N GLU A 43 -8.85 -10.57 16.94
CA GLU A 43 -7.58 -9.93 17.27
C GLU A 43 -7.02 -9.17 16.05
N PRO A 44 -6.62 -7.90 16.21
CA PRO A 44 -5.98 -7.15 15.13
C PRO A 44 -4.60 -7.77 14.80
N ILE A 45 -4.25 -7.80 13.52
CA ILE A 45 -2.93 -8.29 13.10
C ILE A 45 -1.80 -7.37 13.53
N PHE A 46 -2.11 -6.07 13.71
CA PHE A 46 -1.23 -5.09 14.36
C PHE A 46 -2.04 -3.98 15.04
N ALA A 47 -1.37 -3.26 15.94
CA ALA A 47 -1.87 -2.05 16.55
C ALA A 47 -0.86 -0.90 16.42
N LEU A 48 -1.35 0.30 16.08
CA LEU A 48 -0.57 1.53 16.04
C LEU A 48 -1.04 2.49 17.12
N ARG A 49 -0.13 2.91 18.00
CA ARG A 49 -0.37 4.00 18.97
C ARG A 49 0.20 5.30 18.41
N ILE A 50 -0.58 6.38 18.47
CA ILE A 50 -0.18 7.69 17.95
C ILE A 50 0.10 8.61 19.13
N GLU A 51 1.30 9.20 19.15
CA GLU A 51 1.78 10.18 20.11
C GLU A 51 2.12 11.49 19.40
N GLN A 52 1.74 12.63 20.02
CA GLN A 52 1.88 13.96 19.44
C GLN A 52 2.84 14.86 20.26
N ASP A 53 3.65 14.25 21.10
CA ASP A 53 4.54 14.91 22.05
C ASP A 53 5.94 15.22 21.48
N GLY A 54 6.18 14.89 20.23
CA GLY A 54 7.43 15.16 19.52
C GLY A 54 8.14 13.89 19.08
N LEU A 55 9.25 14.07 18.38
CA LEU A 55 10.13 12.98 17.97
C LEU A 55 10.91 12.42 19.16
N LEU A 56 11.45 11.22 19.01
CA LEU A 56 12.34 10.59 19.99
C LEU A 56 13.52 11.49 20.33
N SER A 57 14.01 11.40 21.57
CA SER A 57 15.23 12.06 22.00
C SER A 57 16.47 11.46 21.29
N GLU A 58 17.59 12.17 21.31
CA GLU A 58 18.85 11.64 20.78
C GLU A 58 19.31 10.38 21.51
N GLU A 59 19.07 10.28 22.80
CA GLU A 59 19.38 9.11 23.62
C GLU A 59 18.57 7.88 23.15
N GLU A 60 17.25 8.02 22.97
CA GLU A 60 16.41 6.94 22.47
C GLU A 60 16.80 6.51 21.06
N ARG A 61 17.09 7.45 20.16
CA ARG A 61 17.56 7.14 18.80
C ARG A 61 18.92 6.45 18.76
N SER A 62 19.81 6.72 19.74
CA SER A 62 21.14 6.10 19.80
C SER A 62 21.11 4.57 19.94
N HIS A 63 19.97 4.01 20.32
CA HIS A 63 19.75 2.56 20.37
C HIS A 63 19.53 1.92 19.00
N TYR A 64 19.45 2.71 17.92
CA TYR A 64 19.17 2.23 16.58
C TYR A 64 20.34 2.50 15.63
N ALA A 65 20.72 1.50 14.84
CA ALA A 65 21.71 1.63 13.76
C ALA A 65 21.04 1.79 12.41
N HIS A 66 21.55 2.69 11.58
CA HIS A 66 21.05 2.93 10.24
C HIS A 66 21.22 1.70 9.34
N VAL A 67 20.18 1.34 8.61
CA VAL A 67 20.17 0.21 7.64
C VAL A 67 20.21 0.73 6.21
N PHE A 68 19.25 1.57 5.83
CA PHE A 68 19.20 2.20 4.51
C PHE A 68 18.31 3.45 4.52
N THR A 69 18.40 4.23 3.44
CA THR A 69 17.52 5.36 3.19
C THR A 69 16.88 5.17 1.83
N ASP A 70 15.54 5.21 1.78
CA ASP A 70 14.79 5.30 0.54
C ASP A 70 14.58 6.78 0.20
N ASN A 71 15.20 7.22 -0.88
CA ASN A 71 15.11 8.57 -1.44
C ASN A 71 15.11 8.53 -2.97
N SER A 72 14.53 7.48 -3.54
CA SER A 72 14.61 7.15 -4.97
C SER A 72 13.99 8.22 -5.90
N GLU A 73 13.08 9.06 -5.40
CA GLU A 73 12.45 10.14 -6.16
C GLU A 73 12.43 11.44 -5.34
N GLU A 74 12.88 12.57 -5.93
CA GLU A 74 13.04 13.84 -5.20
C GLU A 74 11.74 14.39 -4.60
N ASP A 75 10.60 14.15 -5.26
CA ASP A 75 9.27 14.63 -4.86
C ASP A 75 8.51 13.62 -3.96
N MET A 76 9.13 12.49 -3.61
CA MET A 76 8.53 11.47 -2.77
C MET A 76 9.02 11.56 -1.32
N PRO A 77 8.28 11.01 -0.36
CA PRO A 77 8.73 10.91 1.02
C PRO A 77 10.09 10.22 1.11
N ARG A 78 11.01 10.79 1.90
CA ARG A 78 12.24 10.10 2.27
C ARG A 78 11.97 9.28 3.53
N ILE A 79 12.34 8.01 3.50
CA ILE A 79 12.22 7.08 4.62
C ILE A 79 13.62 6.58 4.98
N GLU A 80 14.06 6.92 6.19
CA GLU A 80 15.29 6.38 6.78
C GLU A 80 14.93 5.21 7.66
N VAL A 81 15.52 4.05 7.43
CA VAL A 81 15.24 2.80 8.14
C VAL A 81 16.40 2.45 9.05
N TYR A 82 16.09 2.20 10.30
CA TYR A 82 17.01 1.82 11.35
C TYR A 82 16.54 0.53 12.01
N ARG A 83 17.49 -0.23 12.53
CA ARG A 83 17.22 -1.42 13.34
C ARG A 83 17.83 -1.24 14.72
N GLU A 84 17.16 -1.71 15.76
CA GLU A 84 17.67 -1.68 17.11
C GLU A 84 19.01 -2.40 17.20
N ALA A 85 20.00 -1.74 17.80
CA ALA A 85 21.39 -2.21 17.90
C ALA A 85 21.67 -2.90 19.25
N ILE A 86 22.69 -3.78 19.27
CA ILE A 86 23.26 -4.31 20.51
C ILE A 86 24.44 -3.42 20.88
N GLY A 87 24.46 -2.89 22.14
CA GLY A 87 25.58 -2.22 22.82
C GLY A 87 26.47 -1.42 21.90
N ASP A 88 27.44 -1.71 21.28
CA ASP A 88 28.44 -0.98 20.52
C ASP A 88 28.07 -0.63 19.06
N GLY A 89 26.77 -0.58 18.73
CA GLY A 89 26.26 -0.18 17.42
C GLY A 89 26.26 -1.30 16.38
N GLN A 90 26.51 -2.55 16.75
CA GLN A 90 26.31 -3.70 15.87
C GLN A 90 24.80 -3.99 15.72
N LEU A 91 24.37 -4.24 14.49
CA LEU A 91 23.00 -4.66 14.21
C LEU A 91 22.65 -5.92 14.99
N ALA A 92 21.58 -5.87 15.76
CA ALA A 92 21.07 -7.03 16.46
C ALA A 92 20.56 -8.06 15.45
N ILE A 93 21.02 -9.29 15.57
CA ILE A 93 20.43 -10.44 14.87
C ILE A 93 19.34 -10.99 15.79
N GLY A 94 18.07 -10.99 15.33
CA GLY A 94 16.97 -11.60 16.08
C GLY A 94 15.88 -10.64 16.56
N ASP A 95 15.45 -10.72 17.80
CA ASP A 95 14.22 -10.17 18.39
C ASP A 95 14.12 -8.65 18.58
N LYS A 96 14.79 -7.86 17.75
CA LYS A 96 14.88 -6.42 17.89
C LYS A 96 13.99 -5.65 16.90
N GLY A 97 13.47 -4.52 17.37
CA GLY A 97 12.52 -3.68 16.64
C GLY A 97 13.14 -2.79 15.56
N TRP A 98 12.29 -2.01 14.95
CA TRP A 98 12.61 -1.09 13.87
C TRP A 98 12.28 0.35 14.26
N LEU A 99 13.03 1.29 13.68
CA LEU A 99 12.72 2.72 13.69
C LEU A 99 12.73 3.21 12.24
N MET A 100 11.65 3.85 11.82
CA MET A 100 11.54 4.49 10.51
C MET A 100 11.29 5.96 10.70
N ARG A 101 12.13 6.78 10.08
CA ARG A 101 12.07 8.25 10.17
C ARG A 101 11.62 8.79 8.83
N VAL A 102 10.53 9.53 8.81
CA VAL A 102 9.88 9.99 7.58
C VAL A 102 9.99 11.51 7.45
N SER A 103 10.35 11.97 6.27
CA SER A 103 10.23 13.37 5.85
C SER A 103 9.38 13.49 4.60
N GLN A 104 8.71 14.65 4.44
CA GLN A 104 7.73 14.85 3.37
C GLN A 104 8.36 14.81 1.97
N ILE A 105 9.57 15.33 1.85
CA ILE A 105 10.43 15.23 0.66
C ILE A 105 11.88 15.04 1.10
N ALA A 106 12.76 14.67 0.18
CA ALA A 106 14.15 14.31 0.45
C ALA A 106 14.93 15.33 1.32
N GLN A 107 14.66 16.62 1.18
CA GLN A 107 15.37 17.71 1.87
C GLN A 107 14.59 18.32 3.05
N SER A 108 13.38 17.84 3.34
CA SER A 108 12.58 18.34 4.46
C SER A 108 13.06 17.75 5.78
N PRO A 109 12.81 18.46 6.90
CA PRO A 109 13.00 17.87 8.24
C PRO A 109 12.14 16.60 8.41
N ILE A 110 12.60 15.72 9.32
CA ILE A 110 11.80 14.58 9.77
C ILE A 110 10.51 15.10 10.40
N CYS A 111 9.37 14.62 9.92
CA CYS A 111 8.06 15.00 10.43
C CYS A 111 7.44 13.95 11.36
N CYS A 112 7.84 12.69 11.24
CA CYS A 112 7.44 11.64 12.16
C CYS A 112 8.44 10.49 12.23
N GLU A 113 8.31 9.70 13.30
CA GLU A 113 9.12 8.51 13.57
C GLU A 113 8.18 7.38 13.96
N LEU A 114 8.30 6.23 13.27
CA LEU A 114 7.58 4.99 13.59
C LEU A 114 8.55 4.03 14.26
N GLN A 115 8.29 3.71 15.53
CA GLN A 115 8.90 2.56 16.19
C GLN A 115 8.00 1.34 16.03
N SER A 116 8.56 0.17 15.80
CA SER A 116 7.81 -1.07 15.81
C SER A 116 8.61 -2.21 16.44
N ASP A 117 7.89 -3.25 16.87
CA ASP A 117 8.52 -4.53 17.17
C ASP A 117 9.06 -5.18 15.88
N LYS A 118 9.76 -6.30 16.03
CA LYS A 118 10.41 -7.01 14.91
C LYS A 118 9.43 -7.48 13.83
N ASP A 119 8.21 -7.83 14.24
CA ASP A 119 7.20 -8.48 13.40
C ASP A 119 6.09 -7.52 12.98
N PHE A 120 6.24 -6.22 13.28
CA PHE A 120 5.26 -5.17 13.00
C PHE A 120 3.86 -5.47 13.56
N THR A 121 3.80 -6.06 14.76
CA THR A 121 2.54 -6.31 15.48
C THR A 121 2.14 -5.14 16.36
N GLN A 122 3.12 -4.39 16.88
CA GLN A 122 2.94 -3.21 17.71
C GLN A 122 3.79 -2.07 17.16
N GLY A 123 3.16 -0.91 16.95
CA GLY A 123 3.85 0.30 16.51
C GLY A 123 3.51 1.51 17.38
N VAL A 124 4.45 2.43 17.46
CA VAL A 124 4.25 3.75 18.06
C VAL A 124 4.69 4.81 17.05
N LEU A 125 3.77 5.68 16.68
CA LEU A 125 4.02 6.81 15.80
C LEU A 125 4.26 8.06 16.65
N HIS A 126 5.45 8.63 16.55
CA HIS A 126 5.84 9.91 17.15
C HIS A 126 5.77 11.00 16.08
N ILE A 127 4.93 12.03 16.30
CA ILE A 127 4.77 13.15 15.37
C ILE A 127 5.55 14.36 15.89
N ALA A 128 6.32 15.02 15.02
CA ALA A 128 7.09 16.20 15.39
C ALA A 128 6.18 17.29 15.97
N ALA A 129 6.61 17.90 17.07
CA ALA A 129 5.84 18.92 17.77
C ALA A 129 5.46 20.08 16.83
N GLY A 130 4.16 20.39 16.75
CA GLY A 130 3.63 21.45 15.90
C GLY A 130 3.55 21.12 14.40
N TYR A 131 3.84 19.90 13.98
CA TYR A 131 3.65 19.49 12.57
C TYR A 131 2.16 19.44 12.22
N GLN A 132 1.78 20.07 11.10
CA GLN A 132 0.36 20.30 10.78
C GLN A 132 -0.28 19.16 9.97
N ASP A 133 0.48 18.53 9.06
CA ASP A 133 -0.03 17.45 8.22
C ASP A 133 0.06 16.08 8.93
N MET A 134 -0.74 15.94 9.98
CA MET A 134 -0.78 14.70 10.77
C MET A 134 -1.27 13.51 9.93
N ARG A 135 -2.14 13.77 8.93
CA ARG A 135 -2.62 12.72 8.04
C ARG A 135 -1.47 12.09 7.26
N PHE A 136 -0.55 12.90 6.74
CA PHE A 136 0.64 12.39 6.06
C PHE A 136 1.45 11.43 6.95
N CYS A 137 1.66 11.79 8.22
CA CYS A 137 2.38 10.94 9.17
C CYS A 137 1.64 9.63 9.46
N ILE A 138 0.33 9.71 9.68
CA ILE A 138 -0.51 8.54 9.98
C ILE A 138 -0.59 7.60 8.77
N ASP A 139 -0.82 8.14 7.57
CA ASP A 139 -0.91 7.36 6.35
C ASP A 139 0.41 6.59 6.10
N ASN A 140 1.57 7.27 6.19
CA ASN A 140 2.87 6.60 6.02
C ASN A 140 3.13 5.53 7.09
N ALA A 141 2.84 5.81 8.36
CA ALA A 141 3.03 4.83 9.43
C ALA A 141 2.15 3.59 9.26
N LEU A 142 0.86 3.78 8.92
CA LEU A 142 -0.08 2.68 8.71
C LEU A 142 0.25 1.89 7.44
N MET A 143 0.70 2.54 6.36
CA MET A 143 1.19 1.89 5.14
C MET A 143 2.39 0.99 5.44
N LEU A 144 3.40 1.50 6.15
CA LEU A 144 4.59 0.73 6.54
C LEU A 144 4.23 -0.46 7.43
N MET A 145 3.43 -0.23 8.49
CA MET A 145 2.96 -1.32 9.36
C MET A 145 2.18 -2.37 8.56
N PHE A 146 1.26 -1.94 7.70
CA PHE A 146 0.43 -2.83 6.90
C PHE A 146 1.27 -3.64 5.92
N ALA A 147 2.11 -2.99 5.10
CA ALA A 147 2.91 -3.66 4.08
C ALA A 147 3.84 -4.72 4.69
N PHE A 148 4.51 -4.38 5.80
CA PHE A 148 5.49 -5.30 6.40
C PHE A 148 4.81 -6.41 7.20
N ARG A 149 3.71 -6.11 7.91
CA ARG A 149 2.97 -7.11 8.67
C ARG A 149 2.20 -8.09 7.79
N THR A 150 1.75 -7.67 6.61
CA THR A 150 0.93 -8.51 5.73
C THR A 150 1.74 -9.28 4.67
N ALA A 151 3.01 -8.94 4.45
CA ALA A 151 3.88 -9.67 3.51
C ALA A 151 3.92 -11.20 3.78
N PRO A 152 4.06 -11.68 5.06
CA PRO A 152 3.97 -13.10 5.38
C PRO A 152 2.58 -13.71 5.11
N LEU A 153 1.55 -12.89 4.97
CA LEU A 153 0.16 -13.28 4.75
C LEU A 153 -0.25 -13.24 3.27
N MET A 154 0.71 -13.40 2.37
CA MET A 154 0.51 -13.39 0.91
C MET A 154 -0.20 -12.12 0.41
N THR A 155 0.12 -10.98 1.00
CA THR A 155 -0.51 -9.69 0.72
C THR A 155 0.56 -8.66 0.38
N LEU A 156 0.34 -7.90 -0.68
CA LEU A 156 1.26 -6.89 -1.22
C LEU A 156 0.53 -5.54 -1.30
N GLU A 157 1.10 -4.52 -0.70
CA GLU A 157 0.76 -3.14 -1.03
C GLU A 157 1.50 -2.74 -2.30
N MET A 158 0.78 -2.12 -3.25
CA MET A 158 1.31 -1.85 -4.58
C MET A 158 1.26 -0.37 -4.91
N HIS A 159 2.27 0.17 -5.57
CA HIS A 159 2.19 1.47 -6.23
C HIS A 159 1.57 1.31 -7.63
N ALA A 160 0.25 1.41 -7.72
CA ALA A 160 -0.53 1.15 -8.93
C ALA A 160 -1.84 1.93 -8.98
N ALA A 161 -2.37 2.18 -10.17
CA ALA A 161 -3.78 2.54 -10.33
C ALA A 161 -4.58 1.30 -10.73
N VAL A 162 -5.81 1.18 -10.26
CA VAL A 162 -6.67 0.02 -10.52
C VAL A 162 -8.04 0.46 -11.01
N VAL A 163 -8.39 -0.04 -12.19
CA VAL A 163 -9.75 0.04 -12.72
C VAL A 163 -10.40 -1.35 -12.66
N VAL A 164 -11.63 -1.37 -12.21
CA VAL A 164 -12.47 -2.58 -12.26
C VAL A 164 -13.46 -2.44 -13.41
N LYS A 165 -13.61 -3.50 -14.20
CA LYS A 165 -14.61 -3.60 -15.24
C LYS A 165 -15.60 -4.69 -14.89
N GLY A 166 -16.88 -4.30 -14.78
CA GLY A 166 -18.01 -5.11 -14.35
C GLY A 166 -19.11 -4.23 -13.79
N GLU A 167 -20.22 -4.79 -13.36
CA GLU A 167 -21.30 -4.01 -12.74
C GLU A 167 -20.82 -3.41 -11.41
N ALA A 168 -20.81 -2.08 -11.32
CA ALA A 168 -20.54 -1.35 -10.09
C ALA A 168 -21.49 -1.85 -9.00
N MET A 169 -20.95 -2.40 -7.92
CA MET A 169 -21.72 -2.75 -6.74
C MET A 169 -22.11 -1.44 -6.05
N GLY A 170 -23.40 -1.13 -6.10
CA GLY A 170 -23.96 0.03 -5.41
C GLY A 170 -23.71 -0.01 -3.90
N ASP A 171 -23.65 1.18 -3.35
CA ASP A 171 -23.52 1.61 -1.97
C ASP A 171 -23.62 0.55 -0.88
N GLY A 172 -22.53 0.39 -0.15
CA GLY A 172 -22.52 -0.04 1.23
C GLY A 172 -22.58 -1.55 1.45
N LEU A 173 -21.72 -2.01 2.33
CA LEU A 173 -21.65 -3.33 2.94
C LEU A 173 -21.71 -4.48 1.94
N LEU A 174 -20.54 -4.92 1.55
CA LEU A 174 -20.36 -6.20 0.88
C LEU A 174 -21.02 -7.32 1.69
N ALA A 175 -22.25 -7.64 1.34
CA ALA A 175 -22.84 -8.90 1.70
C ALA A 175 -21.95 -9.98 1.11
N ILE A 176 -21.06 -10.53 1.90
CA ILE A 176 -20.33 -11.76 1.61
C ILE A 176 -21.40 -12.78 1.17
N GLY A 177 -21.53 -13.04 -0.13
CA GLY A 177 -22.39 -14.11 -0.58
C GLY A 177 -23.23 -13.93 -1.83
N LYS A 178 -23.29 -12.76 -2.49
CA LYS A 178 -24.01 -12.63 -3.77
C LYS A 178 -23.13 -11.99 -4.85
N ARG A 179 -22.18 -12.75 -5.37
CA ARG A 179 -21.39 -12.39 -6.55
C ARG A 179 -22.17 -12.69 -7.81
N LYS A 180 -22.33 -11.71 -8.70
CA LYS A 180 -22.34 -11.99 -10.13
C LYS A 180 -20.86 -12.10 -10.56
N SER A 181 -20.52 -13.12 -11.29
CA SER A 181 -19.22 -13.77 -11.41
C SER A 181 -18.19 -13.08 -12.31
N GLU A 182 -18.18 -11.75 -12.54
CA GLU A 182 -17.40 -11.19 -13.65
C GLU A 182 -16.75 -9.82 -13.42
N ASP A 183 -16.52 -9.40 -12.17
CA ASP A 183 -15.79 -8.17 -11.92
C ASP A 183 -14.27 -8.42 -11.90
N TRP A 184 -13.58 -7.84 -12.90
CA TRP A 184 -12.15 -8.01 -13.07
C TRP A 184 -11.39 -6.70 -12.84
N GLY A 185 -10.37 -6.75 -12.00
CA GLY A 185 -9.46 -5.64 -11.74
C GLY A 185 -8.26 -5.64 -12.69
N TYR A 186 -7.95 -4.49 -13.24
CA TYR A 186 -6.79 -4.25 -14.09
C TYR A 186 -5.85 -3.26 -13.40
N LEU A 187 -4.63 -3.71 -13.11
CA LEU A 187 -3.63 -2.92 -12.38
C LEU A 187 -2.65 -2.29 -13.34
N PHE A 188 -2.45 -1.00 -13.23
CA PHE A 188 -1.51 -0.23 -14.06
C PHE A 188 -0.28 0.16 -13.24
N LEU A 189 0.87 -0.43 -13.58
CA LEU A 189 2.16 -0.18 -12.95
C LEU A 189 2.97 0.86 -13.73
N GLY A 190 3.80 1.61 -13.04
CA GLY A 190 4.74 2.57 -13.62
C GLY A 190 5.25 3.55 -12.56
N HIS A 191 6.42 4.16 -12.80
CA HIS A 191 6.94 5.23 -11.94
C HIS A 191 5.97 6.41 -11.86
N SER A 192 6.19 7.30 -10.90
CA SER A 192 5.47 8.57 -10.84
C SER A 192 5.57 9.30 -12.20
N GLY A 193 4.48 9.93 -12.65
CA GLY A 193 4.45 10.62 -13.95
C GLY A 193 4.35 9.73 -15.19
N THR A 194 4.39 8.40 -15.11
CA THR A 194 4.23 7.50 -16.27
C THR A 194 2.86 7.62 -16.94
N GLY A 195 1.83 8.08 -16.21
CA GLY A 195 0.47 8.24 -16.73
C GLY A 195 -0.53 7.21 -16.23
N LYS A 196 -0.29 6.52 -15.10
CA LYS A 196 -1.22 5.54 -14.50
C LYS A 196 -2.64 6.10 -14.36
N SER A 197 -2.79 7.21 -13.65
CA SER A 197 -4.11 7.86 -13.45
C SER A 197 -4.70 8.41 -14.75
N THR A 198 -3.87 8.80 -15.71
CA THR A 198 -4.33 9.20 -17.04
C THR A 198 -4.91 8.02 -17.78
N HIS A 199 -4.22 6.87 -17.80
CA HIS A 199 -4.70 5.65 -18.44
C HIS A 199 -5.97 5.11 -17.76
N ALA A 200 -6.04 5.14 -16.43
CA ALA A 200 -7.26 4.80 -15.70
C ALA A 200 -8.45 5.67 -16.16
N ARG A 201 -8.26 6.98 -16.32
CA ARG A 201 -9.30 7.88 -16.85
C ARG A 201 -9.71 7.54 -18.28
N GLN A 202 -8.78 7.11 -19.15
CA GLN A 202 -9.12 6.63 -20.50
C GLN A 202 -10.01 5.39 -20.47
N TRP A 203 -9.78 4.47 -19.51
CA TRP A 203 -10.67 3.33 -19.29
C TRP A 203 -12.07 3.75 -18.89
N LEU A 204 -12.22 4.70 -17.97
CA LEU A 204 -13.53 5.22 -17.54
C LEU A 204 -14.29 5.92 -18.69
N GLN A 205 -13.55 6.47 -19.66
CA GLN A 205 -14.16 7.08 -20.86
C GLN A 205 -14.54 6.04 -21.91
N ALA A 206 -13.70 5.02 -22.11
CA ALA A 206 -13.92 3.97 -23.10
C ALA A 206 -15.00 2.96 -22.69
N PHE A 207 -15.13 2.71 -21.39
CA PHE A 207 -16.01 1.66 -20.86
C PHE A 207 -16.96 2.24 -19.80
N PRO A 208 -18.27 2.36 -20.11
CA PRO A 208 -19.28 2.91 -19.17
C PRO A 208 -19.47 2.07 -17.90
N ASP A 209 -19.12 0.78 -17.95
CA ASP A 209 -19.17 -0.19 -16.85
C ASP A 209 -17.87 -0.30 -16.07
N ALA A 210 -16.88 0.55 -16.37
CA ALA A 210 -15.62 0.61 -15.65
C ALA A 210 -15.69 1.65 -14.52
N TRP A 211 -15.02 1.34 -13.39
CA TRP A 211 -14.91 2.25 -12.27
C TRP A 211 -13.53 2.18 -11.62
N LEU A 212 -13.11 3.26 -10.96
CA LEU A 212 -11.81 3.36 -10.30
C LEU A 212 -11.90 2.72 -8.91
N LEU A 213 -11.10 1.70 -8.66
CA LEU A 213 -11.01 1.06 -7.35
C LEU A 213 -10.04 1.79 -6.43
N ASN A 214 -8.85 2.11 -6.94
CA ASN A 214 -7.81 2.84 -6.23
C ASN A 214 -6.86 3.52 -7.22
N ASP A 215 -6.28 4.68 -6.87
CA ASP A 215 -5.44 5.48 -7.78
C ASP A 215 -3.94 5.46 -7.40
N ASP A 216 -3.54 4.77 -6.31
CA ASP A 216 -2.13 4.83 -5.88
C ASP A 216 -1.64 3.59 -5.12
N ASN A 217 -2.34 3.20 -4.03
CA ASN A 217 -1.87 2.14 -3.15
C ASN A 217 -2.92 1.03 -2.96
N PRO A 218 -3.31 0.31 -4.03
CA PRO A 218 -4.17 -0.86 -3.91
C PRO A 218 -3.45 -2.01 -3.23
N ILE A 219 -4.23 -2.95 -2.69
CA ILE A 219 -3.70 -4.15 -2.05
C ILE A 219 -3.96 -5.36 -2.93
N LEU A 220 -2.90 -6.08 -3.32
CA LEU A 220 -2.99 -7.41 -3.90
C LEU A 220 -2.97 -8.46 -2.80
N ARG A 221 -3.86 -9.44 -2.86
CA ARG A 221 -3.87 -10.56 -1.95
C ARG A 221 -4.12 -11.87 -2.66
N VAL A 222 -3.30 -12.87 -2.33
CA VAL A 222 -3.55 -14.25 -2.72
C VAL A 222 -4.46 -14.87 -1.65
N MET A 223 -5.62 -15.36 -2.07
CA MET A 223 -6.59 -15.95 -1.17
C MET A 223 -6.34 -17.47 -1.01
N ASP A 224 -6.98 -18.09 -0.03
CA ASP A 224 -6.82 -19.53 0.28
C ASP A 224 -7.19 -20.45 -0.89
N ASP A 225 -8.03 -19.98 -1.80
CA ASP A 225 -8.40 -20.68 -3.04
C ASP A 225 -7.33 -20.56 -4.16
N GLY A 226 -6.20 -19.88 -3.88
CA GLY A 226 -5.11 -19.61 -4.81
C GLY A 226 -5.41 -18.48 -5.81
N ASN A 227 -6.60 -17.89 -5.81
CA ASN A 227 -6.90 -16.76 -6.68
C ASN A 227 -6.28 -15.46 -6.13
N VAL A 228 -5.94 -14.56 -7.06
CA VAL A 228 -5.39 -13.24 -6.73
C VAL A 228 -6.51 -12.20 -6.83
N TYR A 229 -6.69 -11.45 -5.77
CA TYR A 229 -7.64 -10.35 -5.70
C TYR A 229 -6.93 -9.03 -5.47
N VAL A 230 -7.52 -7.95 -5.99
CA VAL A 230 -7.10 -6.58 -5.70
C VAL A 230 -8.19 -5.91 -4.87
N PHE A 231 -7.77 -5.20 -3.84
CA PHE A 231 -8.61 -4.47 -2.90
C PHE A 231 -8.28 -2.98 -2.97
N GLY A 232 -9.30 -2.14 -2.78
CA GLY A 232 -9.08 -0.75 -2.47
C GLY A 232 -8.49 -0.57 -1.07
N SER A 233 -7.98 0.62 -0.81
CA SER A 233 -7.33 0.97 0.44
C SER A 233 -7.69 2.40 0.87
N PRO A 234 -7.44 2.79 2.12
CA PRO A 234 -7.56 4.18 2.55
C PRO A 234 -6.47 5.08 1.98
N TRP A 235 -5.46 4.52 1.33
CA TRP A 235 -4.33 5.24 0.75
C TRP A 235 -4.59 5.48 -0.74
N SER A 236 -4.62 6.75 -1.13
CA SER A 236 -4.88 7.16 -2.51
C SER A 236 -3.99 8.34 -2.88
N GLY A 237 -3.65 8.44 -4.15
CA GLY A 237 -2.84 9.52 -4.68
C GLY A 237 -3.58 10.87 -4.77
N LYS A 238 -3.33 11.61 -5.85
CA LYS A 238 -3.92 12.95 -6.07
C LYS A 238 -5.45 12.91 -6.24
N THR A 239 -6.01 11.78 -6.66
CA THR A 239 -7.46 11.59 -6.78
C THR A 239 -7.96 10.86 -5.53
N PRO A 240 -8.74 11.51 -4.65
CA PRO A 240 -9.34 10.83 -3.51
C PRO A 240 -10.19 9.65 -3.97
N CYS A 241 -9.77 8.44 -3.64
CA CYS A 241 -10.42 7.20 -4.05
C CYS A 241 -10.28 6.16 -2.93
N TYR A 242 -11.23 6.12 -2.02
CA TYR A 242 -11.19 5.32 -0.79
C TYR A 242 -12.29 4.25 -0.81
N ASN A 243 -12.26 3.38 -1.83
CA ASN A 243 -13.27 2.35 -2.02
C ASN A 243 -12.94 1.08 -1.22
N ASN A 244 -13.77 0.75 -0.24
CA ASN A 244 -13.68 -0.55 0.45
C ASN A 244 -14.37 -1.62 -0.38
N ALA A 245 -13.74 -1.98 -1.49
CA ALA A 245 -14.24 -2.95 -2.46
C ALA A 245 -13.08 -3.82 -2.96
N HIS A 246 -13.39 -4.88 -3.70
CA HIS A 246 -12.38 -5.75 -4.30
C HIS A 246 -12.87 -6.36 -5.60
N ALA A 247 -11.91 -6.82 -6.42
CA ALA A 247 -12.17 -7.58 -7.64
C ALA A 247 -11.11 -8.68 -7.82
N ARG A 248 -11.43 -9.72 -8.59
CA ARG A 248 -10.44 -10.68 -9.04
C ARG A 248 -9.48 -10.00 -10.03
N VAL A 249 -8.18 -10.29 -9.95
CA VAL A 249 -7.22 -9.68 -10.87
C VAL A 249 -7.33 -10.31 -12.25
N GLY A 250 -7.65 -9.49 -13.25
CA GLY A 250 -7.70 -9.89 -14.67
C GLY A 250 -6.32 -9.81 -15.33
N ALA A 251 -5.61 -8.70 -15.10
CA ALA A 251 -4.26 -8.51 -15.60
C ALA A 251 -3.49 -7.46 -14.80
N ILE A 252 -2.15 -7.55 -14.87
CA ILE A 252 -1.23 -6.53 -14.39
C ILE A 252 -0.49 -5.95 -15.59
N ILE A 253 -0.52 -4.64 -15.77
CA ILE A 253 -0.07 -3.95 -16.97
C ILE A 253 0.99 -2.91 -16.61
N LYS A 254 2.23 -3.11 -17.06
CA LYS A 254 3.27 -2.08 -17.03
C LYS A 254 3.01 -1.07 -18.11
N LEU A 255 2.92 0.22 -17.77
CA LEU A 255 2.72 1.29 -18.74
C LEU A 255 4.05 1.91 -19.17
N SER A 256 4.14 2.29 -20.43
CA SER A 256 5.17 3.17 -20.98
C SER A 256 4.57 4.14 -22.00
N GLN A 257 5.01 5.40 -21.98
CA GLN A 257 4.59 6.39 -22.97
C GLN A 257 5.25 6.05 -24.32
N ALA A 258 4.45 6.04 -25.37
CA ALA A 258 4.90 5.77 -26.75
C ALA A 258 4.02 6.52 -27.75
N PRO A 259 4.47 6.75 -28.99
CA PRO A 259 3.67 7.36 -30.05
C PRO A 259 2.69 6.41 -30.74
N PHE A 260 2.44 5.24 -30.16
CA PHE A 260 1.54 4.19 -30.66
C PHE A 260 0.95 3.39 -29.49
N ASN A 261 -0.08 2.60 -29.76
CA ASN A 261 -0.71 1.72 -28.79
C ASN A 261 -0.37 0.26 -29.12
N GLU A 262 0.39 -0.42 -28.26
CA GLU A 262 0.78 -1.82 -28.44
C GLU A 262 0.85 -2.54 -27.09
N LEU A 263 0.18 -3.68 -26.99
CA LEU A 263 0.20 -4.55 -25.83
C LEU A 263 1.05 -5.80 -26.12
N GLN A 264 2.01 -6.09 -25.27
CA GLN A 264 2.87 -7.27 -25.37
C GLN A 264 2.81 -8.07 -24.07
N ALA A 265 2.79 -9.40 -24.15
CA ALA A 265 2.91 -10.26 -22.98
C ALA A 265 4.31 -10.16 -22.39
N LEU A 266 4.39 -10.05 -21.05
CA LEU A 266 5.68 -10.10 -20.35
C LEU A 266 6.12 -11.54 -20.10
N THR A 267 7.42 -11.75 -20.16
CA THR A 267 8.04 -12.98 -19.63
C THR A 267 7.97 -12.97 -18.10
N LEU A 268 8.02 -14.14 -17.45
CA LEU A 268 8.00 -14.24 -15.99
C LEU A 268 9.09 -13.39 -15.30
N PRO A 269 10.36 -13.35 -15.76
CA PRO A 269 11.37 -12.48 -15.16
C PRO A 269 11.05 -10.98 -15.28
N GLN A 270 10.47 -10.54 -16.41
CA GLN A 270 10.06 -9.15 -16.60
C GLN A 270 8.89 -8.79 -15.68
N ALA A 271 7.86 -9.65 -15.63
CA ALA A 271 6.73 -9.47 -14.74
C ALA A 271 7.16 -9.39 -13.26
N TYR A 272 8.05 -10.29 -12.86
CA TYR A 272 8.63 -10.30 -11.52
C TYR A 272 9.32 -8.96 -11.20
N ALA A 273 10.19 -8.48 -12.08
CA ALA A 273 10.94 -7.24 -11.87
C ALA A 273 9.99 -6.01 -11.72
N TYR A 274 8.96 -5.92 -12.57
CA TYR A 274 8.00 -4.80 -12.51
C TYR A 274 7.10 -4.84 -11.28
N ILE A 275 6.64 -6.01 -10.87
CA ILE A 275 5.84 -6.13 -9.64
C ILE A 275 6.72 -5.84 -8.42
N LEU A 276 7.95 -6.37 -8.38
CA LEU A 276 8.88 -6.10 -7.29
C LEU A 276 9.21 -4.61 -7.16
N SER A 277 9.36 -3.89 -8.27
CA SER A 277 9.62 -2.45 -8.24
C SER A 277 8.42 -1.63 -7.76
N SER A 278 7.20 -2.15 -7.92
CA SER A 278 5.95 -1.49 -7.53
C SER A 278 5.41 -1.96 -6.16
N ALA A 279 5.95 -3.03 -5.60
CA ALA A 279 5.51 -3.54 -4.29
C ALA A 279 6.28 -2.88 -3.16
N SER A 280 5.56 -2.42 -2.14
CA SER A 280 6.11 -1.96 -0.87
C SER A 280 6.64 -3.14 -0.08
N GLY A 281 7.82 -3.01 0.50
CA GLY A 281 8.42 -4.07 1.31
C GLY A 281 9.85 -3.79 1.71
N LEU A 282 10.26 -4.35 2.83
CA LEU A 282 11.60 -4.23 3.39
C LEU A 282 12.55 -5.21 2.69
N LYS A 283 13.07 -4.80 1.53
CA LYS A 283 13.90 -5.65 0.63
C LYS A 283 15.32 -5.88 1.16
N THR A 284 15.75 -5.12 2.17
CA THR A 284 17.07 -5.23 2.81
C THR A 284 17.11 -6.24 3.95
N ASP A 285 15.97 -6.65 4.48
CA ASP A 285 15.86 -7.74 5.45
C ASP A 285 15.51 -9.04 4.71
N GLN A 286 16.33 -10.08 4.87
CA GLN A 286 16.20 -11.32 4.10
C GLN A 286 14.85 -12.02 4.33
N GLN A 287 14.40 -12.10 5.58
CA GLN A 287 13.14 -12.77 5.91
C GLN A 287 11.95 -12.04 5.29
N MET A 288 11.92 -10.70 5.42
CA MET A 288 10.87 -9.88 4.82
C MET A 288 10.89 -9.94 3.29
N ALA A 289 12.09 -9.91 2.70
CA ALA A 289 12.27 -10.05 1.27
C ALA A 289 11.78 -11.41 0.76
N ASP A 290 12.04 -12.50 1.47
CA ASP A 290 11.59 -13.84 1.09
C ASP A 290 10.05 -13.96 1.08
N HIS A 291 9.35 -13.34 2.03
CA HIS A 291 7.89 -13.28 2.02
C HIS A 291 7.37 -12.49 0.81
N LEU A 292 7.95 -11.33 0.53
CA LEU A 292 7.63 -10.50 -0.63
C LEU A 292 7.82 -11.29 -1.93
N TYR A 293 8.97 -11.97 -2.08
CA TYR A 293 9.32 -12.75 -3.26
C TYR A 293 8.37 -13.93 -3.48
N ASN A 294 7.97 -14.62 -2.42
CA ASN A 294 7.02 -15.72 -2.51
C ASN A 294 5.64 -15.24 -2.99
N SER A 295 5.16 -14.11 -2.48
CA SER A 295 3.90 -13.52 -2.91
C SER A 295 3.95 -13.11 -4.38
N ILE A 296 5.02 -12.43 -4.81
CA ILE A 296 5.22 -12.03 -6.22
C ILE A 296 5.27 -13.25 -7.13
N LYS A 297 6.01 -14.29 -6.74
CA LYS A 297 6.11 -15.54 -7.51
C LYS A 297 4.73 -16.17 -7.73
N HIS A 298 3.89 -16.19 -6.70
CA HIS A 298 2.52 -16.69 -6.84
C HIS A 298 1.71 -15.83 -7.80
N VAL A 299 1.76 -14.51 -7.65
CA VAL A 299 1.02 -13.57 -8.52
C VAL A 299 1.39 -13.77 -9.99
N ILE A 300 2.69 -13.77 -10.36
CA ILE A 300 3.10 -13.88 -11.77
C ILE A 300 2.83 -15.24 -12.41
N THR A 301 2.60 -16.28 -11.63
CA THR A 301 2.23 -17.61 -12.14
C THR A 301 0.73 -17.79 -12.34
N HIS A 302 -0.11 -16.94 -11.74
CA HIS A 302 -1.57 -17.04 -11.77
C HIS A 302 -2.25 -15.85 -12.47
N VAL A 303 -1.54 -14.74 -12.67
CA VAL A 303 -2.07 -13.53 -13.28
C VAL A 303 -1.32 -13.21 -14.57
N LYS A 304 -2.04 -12.89 -15.64
CA LYS A 304 -1.45 -12.42 -16.89
C LYS A 304 -0.78 -11.07 -16.68
N CYS A 305 0.46 -10.93 -17.12
CA CYS A 305 1.22 -9.70 -17.03
C CYS A 305 1.60 -9.20 -18.43
N HIS A 306 1.39 -7.90 -18.65
CA HIS A 306 1.60 -7.28 -19.96
C HIS A 306 2.41 -5.98 -19.83
N HIS A 307 3.00 -5.57 -20.94
CA HIS A 307 3.58 -4.25 -21.16
C HIS A 307 2.73 -3.53 -22.21
N LEU A 308 2.21 -2.37 -21.86
CA LEU A 308 1.49 -1.48 -22.77
C LEU A 308 2.33 -0.25 -23.08
N ASN A 309 2.79 -0.15 -24.32
CA ASN A 309 3.27 1.09 -24.91
C ASN A 309 2.05 1.88 -25.40
N CYS A 310 1.83 3.11 -24.93
CA CYS A 310 0.57 3.79 -25.24
C CYS A 310 0.63 5.31 -25.34
N LEU A 311 -0.30 5.82 -26.13
CA LEU A 311 -0.78 7.19 -26.14
C LEU A 311 -1.79 7.43 -25.01
N PRO A 312 -1.98 8.69 -24.54
CA PRO A 312 -3.01 9.03 -23.57
C PRO A 312 -4.39 9.20 -24.22
N ASN A 313 -4.92 8.12 -24.84
CA ASN A 313 -6.21 8.12 -25.54
C ASN A 313 -7.06 6.88 -25.23
N THR A 314 -8.34 6.89 -25.58
CA THR A 314 -9.27 5.79 -25.31
C THR A 314 -8.94 4.51 -26.09
N GLU A 315 -8.35 4.62 -27.28
CA GLU A 315 -7.86 3.48 -28.07
C GLU A 315 -6.85 2.65 -27.26
N ALA A 316 -5.98 3.29 -26.46
CA ALA A 316 -5.05 2.59 -25.58
C ALA A 316 -5.79 1.70 -24.55
N ALA A 317 -6.91 2.15 -24.02
CA ALA A 317 -7.74 1.37 -23.11
C ALA A 317 -8.39 0.18 -23.82
N GLU A 318 -8.87 0.36 -25.05
CA GLU A 318 -9.47 -0.69 -25.86
C GLU A 318 -8.43 -1.77 -26.24
N VAL A 319 -7.25 -1.34 -26.72
CA VAL A 319 -6.11 -2.25 -27.03
C VAL A 319 -5.72 -3.05 -25.79
N CYS A 320 -5.62 -2.39 -24.64
CA CYS A 320 -5.30 -3.02 -23.37
C CYS A 320 -6.36 -4.09 -22.99
N PHE A 321 -7.62 -3.71 -22.94
CA PHE A 321 -8.71 -4.61 -22.54
C PHE A 321 -8.84 -5.82 -23.47
N HIS A 322 -8.86 -5.60 -24.78
CA HIS A 322 -9.02 -6.68 -25.74
C HIS A 322 -7.81 -7.63 -25.78
N GLY A 323 -6.62 -7.11 -25.53
CA GLY A 323 -5.41 -7.93 -25.47
C GLY A 323 -5.24 -8.71 -24.18
N CYS A 324 -5.83 -8.23 -23.07
CA CYS A 324 -5.79 -8.89 -21.76
C CYS A 324 -6.90 -9.96 -21.56
N LYS A 325 -7.74 -10.27 -22.57
CA LYS A 325 -8.89 -11.16 -22.40
C LYS A 325 -8.57 -12.38 -21.54
N VAL A 326 -9.31 -12.52 -20.47
CA VAL A 326 -9.23 -13.58 -19.46
C VAL A 326 -9.84 -14.87 -20.00
#